data_75e7618d38406d9f0f1f6d35f605611a
#
_entry.id   75e7618d38406d9f0f1f6d35f605611a
#
_cell.length_a   1.000
_cell.length_b   1.000
_cell.length_c   1.000
_cell.angle_alpha   90.00
_cell.angle_beta   90.00
_cell.angle_gamma   90.00
#
_symmetry.space_group_name_H-M   'P 1'
#
loop_
_entity.id
_entity.type
_entity.pdbx_description
1 polymer ?
#
loop_
_entity_poly.entity_id
_entity_poly.type
_entity_poly.pdbx_seq_one_letter_code
_entity_poly.pdbx_strand_id
1 'polypeptide(L)'
;GMKQVVKDFKPNSLEDISSILALYRPGPLDAGLIPKFINRKNGNEKIDFPHPFIKSILTETYGIMVYQEQIMKIAQDLAGYSLGDADLLRRAMGKKKVSEMVKHRNIFVEGSMKKGVNEKLANDLFDQMVLFAEYCFNKSHSTAYGAVTYQTAFLKAHFPVAYMAALLSVNSGSSDKMQRYISNCYSMGIEVISPSINFSGVDFTIKNNQILFEIGRAHV
;
A
#
# COMPACT_ATOMS: atom_id res chain seq x y z
N GLY A 1 0.81 14.71 2.63
CA GLY A 1 0.99 13.58 3.56
C GLY A 1 1.74 12.43 2.94
N MET A 2 1.19 11.74 1.94
CA MET A 2 1.84 10.58 1.30
C MET A 2 3.27 10.86 0.81
N LYS A 3 3.51 12.01 0.17
CA LYS A 3 4.87 12.39 -0.28
C LYS A 3 5.87 12.45 0.88
N GLN A 4 5.45 12.95 2.04
CA GLN A 4 6.31 13.02 3.21
C GLN A 4 6.61 11.62 3.75
N VAL A 5 5.59 10.78 3.87
CA VAL A 5 5.76 9.37 4.31
C VAL A 5 6.75 8.64 3.41
N VAL A 6 6.64 8.78 2.08
CA VAL A 6 7.59 8.14 1.15
C VAL A 6 9.02 8.65 1.32
N LYS A 7 9.19 9.98 1.56
CA LYS A 7 10.50 10.58 1.81
C LYS A 7 11.14 10.07 3.11
N ASP A 8 10.35 9.96 4.17
CA ASP A 8 10.83 9.52 5.48
C ASP A 8 11.09 8.01 5.51
N PHE A 9 10.27 7.24 4.82
CA PHE A 9 10.38 5.80 4.74
C PHE A 9 11.50 5.32 3.81
N LYS A 10 11.79 6.06 2.73
CA LYS A 10 12.82 5.75 1.72
C LYS A 10 12.67 4.33 1.17
N PRO A 11 11.56 4.01 0.48
CA PRO A 11 11.31 2.67 -0.04
C PRO A 11 12.45 2.25 -0.99
N ASN A 12 12.91 1.01 -0.86
CA ASN A 12 13.96 0.42 -1.70
C ASN A 12 13.55 -0.91 -2.33
N SER A 13 12.30 -1.32 -2.13
CA SER A 13 11.71 -2.52 -2.73
C SER A 13 10.24 -2.29 -3.11
N LEU A 14 9.67 -3.21 -3.89
CA LEU A 14 8.25 -3.18 -4.24
C LEU A 14 7.39 -3.50 -3.01
N GLU A 15 7.86 -4.35 -2.12
CA GLU A 15 7.24 -4.70 -0.85
C GLU A 15 7.09 -3.48 0.05
N ASP A 16 8.08 -2.62 0.08
CA ASP A 16 8.03 -1.34 0.80
C ASP A 16 6.92 -0.43 0.26
N ILE A 17 6.82 -0.30 -1.06
CA ILE A 17 5.76 0.51 -1.69
C ILE A 17 4.39 -0.08 -1.37
N SER A 18 4.25 -1.40 -1.47
CA SER A 18 3.02 -2.11 -1.12
C SER A 18 2.62 -1.86 0.34
N SER A 19 3.58 -1.92 1.27
CA SER A 19 3.34 -1.68 2.70
C SER A 19 2.90 -0.24 2.98
N ILE A 20 3.52 0.76 2.34
CA ILE A 20 3.11 2.16 2.46
C ILE A 20 1.67 2.34 1.99
N LEU A 21 1.30 1.74 0.83
CA LEU A 21 -0.06 1.83 0.30
C LEU A 21 -1.08 1.17 1.24
N ALA A 22 -0.71 0.08 1.88
CA ALA A 22 -1.54 -0.60 2.87
C ALA A 22 -1.72 0.21 4.16
N LEU A 23 -0.70 0.95 4.59
CA LEU A 23 -0.68 1.69 5.85
C LEU A 23 -1.18 3.14 5.74
N TYR A 24 -1.05 3.79 4.57
CA TYR A 24 -1.42 5.20 4.41
C TYR A 24 -2.94 5.36 4.21
N ARG A 25 -3.70 5.21 5.28
CA ARG A 25 -5.15 5.36 5.35
C ARG A 25 -5.58 5.67 6.79
N PRO A 26 -6.79 6.23 7.02
CA PRO A 26 -7.18 6.78 8.34
C PRO A 26 -6.89 5.86 9.53
N GLY A 27 -7.35 4.60 9.51
CA GLY A 27 -7.18 3.69 10.64
C GLY A 27 -5.72 3.49 11.09
N PRO A 28 -4.80 3.01 10.23
CA PRO A 28 -3.39 2.87 10.59
C PRO A 28 -2.68 4.20 10.92
N LEU A 29 -3.12 5.33 10.31
CA LEU A 29 -2.60 6.66 10.64
C LEU A 29 -2.98 7.03 12.08
N ASP A 30 -4.25 6.88 12.46
CA ASP A 30 -4.77 7.20 13.78
C ASP A 30 -4.17 6.29 14.87
N ALA A 31 -3.86 5.03 14.51
CA ALA A 31 -3.18 4.07 15.38
C ALA A 31 -1.67 4.31 15.51
N GLY A 32 -1.09 5.31 14.85
CA GLY A 32 0.34 5.64 14.92
C GLY A 32 1.26 4.57 14.31
N LEU A 33 0.76 3.73 13.42
CA LEU A 33 1.54 2.62 12.84
C LEU A 33 2.62 3.10 11.87
N ILE A 34 2.39 4.21 11.16
CA ILE A 34 3.34 4.72 10.16
C ILE A 34 4.65 5.19 10.80
N PRO A 35 4.67 6.04 11.85
CA PRO A 35 5.91 6.40 12.53
C PRO A 35 6.69 5.19 13.04
N LYS A 36 6.00 4.22 13.64
CA LYS A 36 6.61 2.98 14.13
C LYS A 36 7.24 2.16 13.00
N PHE A 37 6.53 2.04 11.87
CA PHE A 37 7.01 1.32 10.69
C PHE A 37 8.26 2.00 10.11
N ILE A 38 8.27 3.33 9.98
CA ILE A 38 9.42 4.13 9.53
C ILE A 38 10.63 3.95 10.46
N ASN A 39 10.41 4.08 11.77
CA ASN A 39 11.49 3.96 12.77
C ASN A 39 12.14 2.57 12.74
N ARG A 40 11.34 1.52 12.63
CA ARG A 40 11.84 0.14 12.54
C ARG A 40 12.61 -0.13 11.26
N LYS A 41 12.11 0.34 10.12
CA LYS A 41 12.83 0.23 8.84
C LYS A 41 14.18 0.94 8.89
N ASN A 42 14.20 2.16 9.42
CA ASN A 42 15.40 2.98 9.48
C ASN A 42 16.38 2.59 10.61
N GLY A 43 16.05 1.55 11.39
CA GLY A 43 16.88 1.08 12.49
C GLY A 43 16.84 1.95 13.76
N ASN A 44 15.93 2.92 13.83
CA ASN A 44 15.74 3.80 14.98
C ASN A 44 14.95 3.16 16.13
N GLU A 45 14.24 2.07 15.83
CA GLU A 45 13.49 1.27 16.80
C GLU A 45 13.82 -0.22 16.59
N LYS A 46 14.09 -0.93 17.68
CA LYS A 46 14.32 -2.38 17.63
C LYS A 46 13.05 -3.11 17.21
N ILE A 47 13.21 -4.05 16.26
CA ILE A 47 12.11 -4.92 15.86
C ILE A 47 12.02 -6.03 16.91
N ASP A 48 10.85 -6.13 17.54
CA ASP A 48 10.52 -7.21 18.47
C ASP A 48 9.50 -8.17 17.83
N PHE A 49 9.77 -9.47 18.00
CA PHE A 49 8.91 -10.54 17.52
C PHE A 49 8.45 -11.36 18.71
N PRO A 50 7.14 -11.43 18.99
CA PRO A 50 6.62 -12.12 20.17
C PRO A 50 6.91 -13.63 20.17
N HIS A 51 7.19 -14.22 19.00
CA HIS A 51 7.55 -15.64 18.89
C HIS A 51 8.43 -15.88 17.63
N PRO A 52 9.38 -16.85 17.66
CA PRO A 52 10.23 -17.16 16.51
C PRO A 52 9.47 -17.52 15.23
N PHE A 53 8.35 -18.25 15.32
CA PHE A 53 7.52 -18.60 14.16
C PHE A 53 6.90 -17.37 13.48
N ILE A 54 6.62 -16.31 14.24
CA ILE A 54 6.04 -15.07 13.70
C ILE A 54 7.10 -14.23 12.99
N LYS A 55 8.37 -14.39 13.37
CA LYS A 55 9.47 -13.65 12.77
C LYS A 55 9.49 -13.78 11.26
N SER A 56 9.42 -15.00 10.73
CA SER A 56 9.44 -15.25 9.28
C SER A 56 8.26 -14.59 8.55
N ILE A 57 7.11 -14.50 9.21
CA ILE A 57 5.88 -13.91 8.63
C ILE A 57 5.92 -12.38 8.63
N LEU A 58 6.49 -11.78 9.70
CA LEU A 58 6.47 -10.32 9.90
C LEU A 58 7.78 -9.61 9.55
N THR A 59 8.81 -10.33 9.09
CA THR A 59 10.10 -9.70 8.74
C THR A 59 9.93 -8.67 7.64
N GLU A 60 9.15 -8.94 6.61
CA GLU A 60 8.89 -8.04 5.50
C GLU A 60 8.17 -6.73 5.91
N THR A 61 7.49 -6.75 7.05
CA THR A 61 6.74 -5.61 7.58
C THR A 61 7.28 -5.11 8.92
N TYR A 62 8.57 -5.37 9.19
CA TYR A 62 9.29 -4.88 10.36
C TYR A 62 8.58 -5.20 11.69
N GLY A 63 8.00 -6.40 11.80
CA GLY A 63 7.31 -6.87 12.99
C GLY A 63 5.90 -6.31 13.21
N ILE A 64 5.32 -5.67 12.21
CA ILE A 64 3.95 -5.11 12.27
C ILE A 64 3.03 -5.96 11.39
N MET A 65 1.85 -6.31 11.91
CA MET A 65 0.81 -6.98 11.11
C MET A 65 0.14 -5.94 10.20
N VAL A 66 0.50 -5.96 8.92
CA VAL A 66 0.01 -5.04 7.89
C VAL A 66 -1.02 -5.72 6.99
N TYR A 67 -0.85 -7.02 6.74
CA TYR A 67 -1.65 -7.76 5.77
C TYR A 67 -2.56 -8.80 6.40
N GLN A 68 -3.75 -8.96 5.82
CA GLN A 68 -4.71 -10.00 6.19
C GLN A 68 -4.09 -11.39 6.06
N GLU A 69 -3.27 -11.60 5.04
CA GLU A 69 -2.57 -12.84 4.76
C GLU A 69 -1.56 -13.19 5.87
N GLN A 70 -0.99 -12.21 6.56
CA GLN A 70 -0.11 -12.46 7.71
C GLN A 70 -0.91 -13.02 8.90
N ILE A 71 -2.10 -12.49 9.18
CA ILE A 71 -2.99 -13.04 10.22
C ILE A 71 -3.36 -14.48 9.90
N MET A 72 -3.75 -14.76 8.66
CA MET A 72 -4.09 -16.10 8.22
C MET A 72 -2.89 -17.06 8.35
N LYS A 73 -1.71 -16.63 7.96
CA LYS A 73 -0.48 -17.43 8.06
C LYS A 73 -0.09 -17.72 9.50
N ILE A 74 -0.22 -16.74 10.41
CA ILE A 74 -0.01 -16.94 11.84
C ILE A 74 -0.96 -18.01 12.37
N ALA A 75 -2.26 -17.94 12.02
CA ALA A 75 -3.23 -18.95 12.45
C ALA A 75 -2.88 -20.37 11.93
N GLN A 76 -2.44 -20.49 10.69
CA GLN A 76 -2.01 -21.75 10.11
C GLN A 76 -0.73 -22.30 10.78
N ASP A 77 0.28 -21.48 10.90
CA ASP A 77 1.61 -21.92 11.36
C ASP A 77 1.64 -22.18 12.87
N LEU A 78 0.97 -21.34 13.68
CA LEU A 78 0.93 -21.53 15.13
C LEU A 78 -0.18 -22.46 15.61
N ALA A 79 -1.37 -22.32 15.05
CA ALA A 79 -2.54 -23.02 15.61
C ALA A 79 -3.07 -24.15 14.73
N GLY A 80 -2.45 -24.40 13.57
CA GLY A 80 -2.81 -25.52 12.71
C GLY A 80 -4.12 -25.33 11.93
N TYR A 81 -4.53 -24.10 11.73
CA TYR A 81 -5.72 -23.80 10.92
C TYR A 81 -5.53 -24.27 9.47
N SER A 82 -6.59 -24.78 8.86
CA SER A 82 -6.65 -24.86 7.40
C SER A 82 -6.71 -23.45 6.78
N LEU A 83 -6.43 -23.35 5.49
CA LEU A 83 -6.56 -22.07 4.79
C LEU A 83 -8.00 -21.50 4.87
N GLY A 84 -9.00 -22.38 4.73
CA GLY A 84 -10.41 -22.02 4.84
C GLY A 84 -10.78 -21.51 6.24
N ASP A 85 -10.34 -22.21 7.30
CA ASP A 85 -10.61 -21.80 8.68
C ASP A 85 -9.90 -20.48 9.02
N ALA A 86 -8.69 -20.28 8.52
CA ALA A 86 -7.95 -19.04 8.70
C ALA A 86 -8.66 -17.84 8.02
N ASP A 87 -9.29 -18.05 6.87
CA ASP A 87 -10.12 -17.01 6.22
C ASP A 87 -11.40 -16.73 7.02
N LEU A 88 -12.04 -17.77 7.59
CA LEU A 88 -13.19 -17.57 8.48
C LEU A 88 -12.79 -16.78 9.73
N LEU A 89 -11.66 -17.10 10.36
CA LEU A 89 -11.10 -16.33 11.48
C LEU A 89 -10.89 -14.86 11.10
N ARG A 90 -10.21 -14.59 9.98
CA ARG A 90 -9.98 -13.24 9.48
C ARG A 90 -11.29 -12.46 9.29
N ARG A 91 -12.32 -13.11 8.71
CA ARG A 91 -13.64 -12.50 8.50
C ARG A 91 -14.35 -12.22 9.83
N ALA A 92 -14.25 -13.14 10.80
CA ALA A 92 -14.84 -12.97 12.13
C ALA A 92 -14.21 -11.79 12.86
N MET A 93 -12.87 -11.67 12.81
CA MET A 93 -12.13 -10.54 13.36
C MET A 93 -12.54 -9.21 12.73
N GLY A 94 -12.59 -9.13 11.39
CA GLY A 94 -12.97 -7.91 10.68
C GLY A 94 -14.41 -7.46 10.90
N LYS A 95 -15.32 -8.41 11.22
CA LYS A 95 -16.75 -8.12 11.50
C LYS A 95 -17.07 -7.98 13.01
N LYS A 96 -16.07 -8.13 13.88
CA LYS A 96 -16.21 -8.06 15.36
C LYS A 96 -17.32 -8.95 15.93
N LYS A 97 -17.53 -10.14 15.36
CA LYS A 97 -18.55 -11.08 15.83
C LYS A 97 -18.08 -11.78 17.10
N VAL A 98 -18.51 -11.26 18.26
CA VAL A 98 -18.04 -11.69 19.58
C VAL A 98 -18.15 -13.20 19.80
N SER A 99 -19.29 -13.82 19.45
CA SER A 99 -19.50 -15.27 19.64
C SER A 99 -18.54 -16.14 18.79
N GLU A 100 -18.28 -15.72 17.55
CA GLU A 100 -17.30 -16.40 16.68
C GLU A 100 -15.88 -16.17 17.18
N MET A 101 -15.58 -14.99 17.70
CA MET A 101 -14.26 -14.65 18.26
C MET A 101 -13.91 -15.49 19.49
N VAL A 102 -14.85 -15.71 20.41
CA VAL A 102 -14.64 -16.61 21.56
C VAL A 102 -14.33 -18.03 21.09
N LYS A 103 -15.10 -18.55 20.13
CA LYS A 103 -14.87 -19.88 19.55
C LYS A 103 -13.49 -20.00 18.90
N HIS A 104 -13.12 -19.01 18.08
CA HIS A 104 -11.82 -19.02 17.40
C HIS A 104 -10.66 -18.85 18.38
N ARG A 105 -10.83 -18.08 19.48
CA ARG A 105 -9.82 -17.97 20.53
C ARG A 105 -9.47 -19.35 21.11
N ASN A 106 -10.48 -20.14 21.50
CA ASN A 106 -10.26 -21.45 22.06
C ASN A 106 -9.51 -22.36 21.07
N ILE A 107 -9.96 -22.41 19.81
CA ILE A 107 -9.29 -23.21 18.76
C ILE A 107 -7.83 -22.74 18.56
N PHE A 108 -7.59 -21.44 18.51
CA PHE A 108 -6.25 -20.88 18.31
C PHE A 108 -5.32 -21.21 19.47
N VAL A 109 -5.78 -21.02 20.72
CA VAL A 109 -4.99 -21.30 21.92
C VAL A 109 -4.68 -22.79 22.03
N GLU A 110 -5.69 -23.66 21.90
CA GLU A 110 -5.48 -25.11 21.94
C GLU A 110 -4.53 -25.61 20.83
N GLY A 111 -4.70 -25.11 19.62
CA GLY A 111 -3.84 -25.44 18.49
C GLY A 111 -2.39 -25.00 18.69
N SER A 112 -2.20 -23.80 19.23
CA SER A 112 -0.89 -23.23 19.55
C SER A 112 -0.18 -24.00 20.68
N MET A 113 -0.93 -24.39 21.71
CA MET A 113 -0.40 -25.21 22.81
C MET A 113 0.08 -26.58 22.33
N LYS A 114 -0.63 -27.20 21.40
CA LYS A 114 -0.19 -28.46 20.76
C LYS A 114 1.14 -28.35 20.01
N LYS A 115 1.50 -27.12 19.60
CA LYS A 115 2.79 -26.81 18.96
C LYS A 115 3.84 -26.25 19.91
N GLY A 116 3.60 -26.33 21.24
CA GLY A 116 4.55 -25.95 22.27
C GLY A 116 4.54 -24.46 22.66
N VAL A 117 3.56 -23.70 22.19
CA VAL A 117 3.36 -22.32 22.63
C VAL A 117 2.63 -22.32 23.97
N ASN A 118 3.11 -21.55 24.94
CA ASN A 118 2.39 -21.49 26.23
C ASN A 118 1.06 -20.72 26.09
N GLU A 119 0.10 -21.05 26.95
CA GLU A 119 -1.26 -20.53 26.91
C GLU A 119 -1.33 -19.01 26.98
N LYS A 120 -0.53 -18.40 27.87
CA LYS A 120 -0.50 -16.94 28.01
C LYS A 120 -0.07 -16.29 26.71
N LEU A 121 1.05 -16.74 26.13
CA LEU A 121 1.54 -16.19 24.87
C LEU A 121 0.55 -16.40 23.73
N ALA A 122 -0.12 -17.55 23.65
CA ALA A 122 -1.15 -17.80 22.64
C ALA A 122 -2.33 -16.83 22.77
N ASN A 123 -2.79 -16.55 23.98
CA ASN A 123 -3.82 -15.54 24.22
C ASN A 123 -3.37 -14.13 23.87
N ASP A 124 -2.17 -13.71 24.30
CA ASP A 124 -1.60 -12.40 23.99
C ASP A 124 -1.48 -12.19 22.47
N LEU A 125 -1.06 -13.22 21.73
CA LEU A 125 -0.98 -13.18 20.27
C LEU A 125 -2.35 -13.09 19.62
N PHE A 126 -3.33 -13.83 20.13
CA PHE A 126 -4.69 -13.74 19.62
C PHE A 126 -5.26 -12.32 19.81
N ASP A 127 -5.02 -11.69 20.96
CA ASP A 127 -5.44 -10.33 21.24
C ASP A 127 -4.78 -9.33 20.30
N GLN A 128 -3.48 -9.50 20.02
CA GLN A 128 -2.78 -8.68 19.02
C GLN A 128 -3.38 -8.87 17.63
N MET A 129 -3.66 -10.12 17.21
CA MET A 129 -4.29 -10.39 15.92
C MET A 129 -5.66 -9.71 15.80
N VAL A 130 -6.47 -9.74 16.86
CA VAL A 130 -7.78 -9.05 16.89
C VAL A 130 -7.61 -7.55 16.74
N LEU A 131 -6.68 -6.96 17.51
CA LEU A 131 -6.40 -5.52 17.45
C LEU A 131 -5.97 -5.07 16.05
N PHE A 132 -5.05 -5.82 15.42
CA PHE A 132 -4.52 -5.46 14.11
C PHE A 132 -5.44 -5.83 12.95
N ALA A 133 -6.35 -6.81 13.13
CA ALA A 133 -7.26 -7.26 12.06
C ALA A 133 -8.12 -6.13 11.46
N GLU A 134 -8.44 -5.11 12.26
CA GLU A 134 -9.17 -3.92 11.78
C GLU A 134 -8.35 -3.07 10.80
N TYR A 135 -7.02 -3.11 10.95
CA TYR A 135 -6.07 -2.32 10.20
C TYR A 135 -5.36 -3.11 9.10
N CYS A 136 -5.58 -4.42 9.02
CA CYS A 136 -4.94 -5.25 8.01
C CYS A 136 -5.54 -5.04 6.62
N PHE A 137 -4.68 -5.03 5.62
CA PHE A 137 -5.01 -4.80 4.22
C PHE A 137 -4.81 -6.07 3.38
N ASN A 138 -5.51 -6.20 2.27
CA ASN A 138 -5.26 -7.29 1.33
C ASN A 138 -3.92 -7.07 0.61
N LYS A 139 -2.99 -8.01 0.76
CA LYS A 139 -1.63 -7.92 0.19
C LYS A 139 -1.65 -7.89 -1.33
N SER A 140 -2.46 -8.75 -1.95
CA SER A 140 -2.53 -8.80 -3.42
C SER A 140 -2.97 -7.47 -4.02
N HIS A 141 -3.94 -6.81 -3.39
CA HIS A 141 -4.40 -5.50 -3.84
C HIS A 141 -3.30 -4.43 -3.73
N SER A 142 -2.66 -4.30 -2.56
CA SER A 142 -1.60 -3.29 -2.37
C SER A 142 -0.36 -3.57 -3.23
N THR A 143 -0.02 -4.84 -3.47
CA THR A 143 1.10 -5.21 -4.35
C THR A 143 0.81 -4.84 -5.80
N ALA A 144 -0.40 -5.10 -6.31
CA ALA A 144 -0.79 -4.72 -7.65
C ALA A 144 -0.72 -3.19 -7.86
N TYR A 145 -1.26 -2.43 -6.91
CA TYR A 145 -1.13 -0.96 -6.94
C TYR A 145 0.29 -0.48 -6.69
N GLY A 146 1.08 -1.19 -5.91
CA GLY A 146 2.51 -0.95 -5.73
C GLY A 146 3.28 -1.03 -7.04
N ALA A 147 3.00 -2.05 -7.84
CA ALA A 147 3.59 -2.20 -9.18
C ALA A 147 3.24 -1.02 -10.10
N VAL A 148 1.96 -0.62 -10.17
CA VAL A 148 1.52 0.55 -10.95
C VAL A 148 2.18 1.82 -10.43
N THR A 149 2.26 2.00 -9.12
CA THR A 149 2.92 3.16 -8.49
C THR A 149 4.39 3.24 -8.88
N TYR A 150 5.10 2.12 -8.84
CA TYR A 150 6.50 2.05 -9.27
C TYR A 150 6.64 2.38 -10.77
N GLN A 151 5.82 1.77 -11.64
CA GLN A 151 5.87 1.99 -13.08
C GLN A 151 5.63 3.47 -13.42
N THR A 152 4.61 4.09 -12.83
CA THR A 152 4.30 5.51 -13.08
C THR A 152 5.40 6.43 -12.53
N ALA A 153 5.98 6.12 -11.37
CA ALA A 153 7.11 6.87 -10.83
C ALA A 153 8.37 6.74 -11.71
N PHE A 154 8.66 5.52 -12.18
CA PHE A 154 9.77 5.24 -13.09
C PHE A 154 9.63 6.01 -14.41
N LEU A 155 8.45 5.92 -15.05
CA LEU A 155 8.19 6.63 -16.30
C LEU A 155 8.30 8.15 -16.12
N LYS A 156 7.78 8.68 -15.02
CA LYS A 156 7.89 10.12 -14.71
C LYS A 156 9.34 10.56 -14.48
N ALA A 157 10.15 9.72 -13.85
CA ALA A 157 11.55 10.04 -13.56
C ALA A 157 12.45 9.97 -14.80
N HIS A 158 12.24 8.96 -15.66
CA HIS A 158 13.13 8.70 -16.79
C HIS A 158 12.62 9.26 -18.12
N PHE A 159 11.30 9.44 -18.26
CA PHE A 159 10.66 9.94 -19.48
C PHE A 159 9.64 11.05 -19.14
N PRO A 160 10.07 12.13 -18.45
CA PRO A 160 9.15 13.10 -17.86
C PRO A 160 8.24 13.79 -18.89
N VAL A 161 8.74 14.15 -20.06
CA VAL A 161 7.97 14.84 -21.11
C VAL A 161 6.89 13.89 -21.65
N ALA A 162 7.25 12.65 -21.98
CA ALA A 162 6.30 11.65 -22.48
C ALA A 162 5.23 11.30 -21.44
N TYR A 163 5.65 11.13 -20.19
CA TYR A 163 4.74 10.86 -19.08
C TYR A 163 3.73 12.01 -18.88
N MET A 164 4.20 13.25 -18.89
CA MET A 164 3.34 14.41 -18.68
C MET A 164 2.41 14.65 -19.88
N ALA A 165 2.86 14.45 -21.12
CA ALA A 165 2.01 14.52 -22.31
C ALA A 165 0.87 13.50 -22.25
N ALA A 166 1.18 12.24 -21.94
CA ALA A 166 0.17 11.18 -21.77
C ALA A 166 -0.80 11.50 -20.61
N LEU A 167 -0.29 12.02 -19.47
CA LEU A 167 -1.13 12.39 -18.33
C LEU A 167 -2.08 13.55 -18.67
N LEU A 168 -1.65 14.52 -19.44
CA LEU A 168 -2.47 15.61 -19.94
C LEU A 168 -3.54 15.08 -20.89
N SER A 169 -3.18 14.26 -21.89
CA SER A 169 -4.12 13.69 -22.86
C SER A 169 -5.26 12.88 -22.19
N VAL A 170 -4.93 12.04 -21.20
CA VAL A 170 -5.94 11.24 -20.49
C VAL A 170 -6.88 12.10 -19.64
N ASN A 171 -6.46 13.29 -19.22
CA ASN A 171 -7.22 14.17 -18.34
C ASN A 171 -7.72 15.45 -19.04
N SER A 172 -7.69 15.55 -20.35
CA SER A 172 -8.06 16.76 -21.12
C SER A 172 -9.49 17.25 -20.86
N GLY A 173 -10.41 16.35 -20.50
CA GLY A 173 -11.78 16.72 -20.14
C GLY A 173 -11.95 17.34 -18.74
N SER A 174 -10.88 17.60 -17.97
CA SER A 174 -10.95 18.17 -16.63
C SER A 174 -10.05 19.40 -16.47
N SER A 175 -10.66 20.60 -16.48
CA SER A 175 -9.94 21.88 -16.40
C SER A 175 -9.05 21.98 -15.14
N ASP A 176 -9.54 21.55 -13.97
CA ASP A 176 -8.80 21.62 -12.72
C ASP A 176 -7.54 20.72 -12.74
N LYS A 177 -7.69 19.50 -13.29
CA LYS A 177 -6.56 18.60 -13.44
C LYS A 177 -5.56 19.13 -14.47
N MET A 178 -6.06 19.70 -15.56
CA MET A 178 -5.23 20.31 -16.60
C MET A 178 -4.36 21.41 -16.04
N GLN A 179 -4.92 22.40 -15.33
CA GLN A 179 -4.16 23.47 -14.69
C GLN A 179 -3.08 22.91 -13.76
N ARG A 180 -3.44 21.94 -12.93
CA ARG A 180 -2.51 21.31 -11.98
C ARG A 180 -1.35 20.60 -12.69
N TYR A 181 -1.62 19.88 -13.77
CA TYR A 181 -0.59 19.14 -14.50
C TYR A 181 0.29 20.06 -15.33
N ILE A 182 -0.28 21.09 -15.95
CA ILE A 182 0.50 22.13 -16.65
C ILE A 182 1.44 22.86 -15.67
N SER A 183 0.94 23.26 -14.50
CA SER A 183 1.79 23.84 -13.45
C SER A 183 2.91 22.87 -13.01
N ASN A 184 2.62 21.56 -12.97
CA ASN A 184 3.66 20.56 -12.67
C ASN A 184 4.67 20.44 -13.82
N CYS A 185 4.27 20.55 -15.08
CA CYS A 185 5.20 20.61 -16.22
C CYS A 185 6.20 21.77 -16.05
N TYR A 186 5.71 22.97 -15.80
CA TYR A 186 6.58 24.12 -15.57
C TYR A 186 7.54 23.95 -14.39
N SER A 187 7.06 23.37 -13.28
CA SER A 187 7.93 23.10 -12.12
C SER A 187 9.02 22.06 -12.41
N MET A 188 8.86 21.25 -13.47
CA MET A 188 9.83 20.27 -13.95
C MET A 188 10.70 20.80 -15.11
N GLY A 189 10.55 22.06 -15.50
CA GLY A 189 11.24 22.65 -16.64
C GLY A 189 10.72 22.17 -18.00
N ILE A 190 9.51 21.62 -18.04
CA ILE A 190 8.85 21.17 -19.27
C ILE A 190 7.95 22.27 -19.78
N GLU A 191 8.22 22.76 -20.97
CA GLU A 191 7.41 23.79 -21.62
C GLU A 191 6.16 23.16 -22.26
N VAL A 192 5.01 23.79 -22.02
CA VAL A 192 3.73 23.48 -22.67
C VAL A 192 3.38 24.62 -23.59
N ILE A 193 3.41 24.37 -24.90
CA ILE A 193 3.19 25.36 -25.96
C ILE A 193 1.71 25.45 -26.28
N SER A 194 1.25 26.67 -26.52
CA SER A 194 -0.15 26.95 -26.94
C SER A 194 -0.54 26.18 -28.20
N PRO A 195 -1.84 25.88 -28.38
CA PRO A 195 -2.32 25.16 -29.56
C PRO A 195 -1.92 25.88 -30.87
N SER A 196 -1.54 25.08 -31.85
CA SER A 196 -1.19 25.56 -33.19
C SER A 196 -1.89 24.70 -34.25
N ILE A 197 -2.64 25.34 -35.13
CA ILE A 197 -3.34 24.64 -36.21
C ILE A 197 -2.38 23.88 -37.15
N ASN A 198 -1.12 24.31 -37.22
CA ASN A 198 -0.14 23.69 -38.09
C ASN A 198 0.62 22.51 -37.43
N PHE A 199 0.62 22.41 -36.10
CA PHE A 199 1.49 21.48 -35.38
C PHE A 199 0.79 20.66 -34.30
N SER A 200 -0.33 21.15 -33.74
CA SER A 200 -1.04 20.44 -32.70
C SER A 200 -1.90 19.31 -33.26
N GLY A 201 -1.93 18.17 -32.58
CA GLY A 201 -2.80 17.02 -32.89
C GLY A 201 -4.09 17.03 -32.07
N VAL A 202 -4.83 15.92 -32.17
CA VAL A 202 -6.06 15.70 -31.39
C VAL A 202 -5.72 15.55 -29.90
N ASP A 203 -4.59 14.92 -29.58
CA ASP A 203 -4.07 14.72 -28.25
C ASP A 203 -2.80 15.57 -28.05
N PHE A 204 -2.37 15.72 -26.79
CA PHE A 204 -1.09 16.36 -26.48
C PHE A 204 0.06 15.59 -27.14
N THR A 205 0.86 16.30 -27.94
CA THR A 205 1.97 15.72 -28.69
C THR A 205 3.31 16.28 -28.22
N ILE A 206 4.40 15.58 -28.54
CA ILE A 206 5.74 15.99 -28.15
C ILE A 206 6.52 16.43 -29.39
N LYS A 207 7.12 17.61 -29.32
CA LYS A 207 8.05 18.11 -30.34
C LYS A 207 9.20 18.85 -29.68
N ASN A 208 10.44 18.51 -30.03
CA ASN A 208 11.66 19.16 -29.51
C ASN A 208 11.72 19.22 -27.97
N ASN A 209 11.33 18.13 -27.30
CA ASN A 209 11.27 18.03 -25.84
C ASN A 209 10.27 18.98 -25.14
N GLN A 210 9.33 19.52 -25.89
CA GLN A 210 8.21 20.37 -25.43
C GLN A 210 6.89 19.65 -25.65
N ILE A 211 5.86 20.00 -24.90
CA ILE A 211 4.50 19.47 -25.06
C ILE A 211 3.67 20.47 -25.84
N LEU A 212 3.15 20.07 -27.00
CA LEU A 212 2.19 20.85 -27.76
C LEU A 212 0.80 20.62 -27.20
N PHE A 213 0.10 21.69 -26.86
CA PHE A 213 -1.29 21.61 -26.42
C PHE A 213 -2.17 21.06 -27.56
N GLU A 214 -3.13 20.20 -27.19
CA GLU A 214 -4.09 19.63 -28.15
C GLU A 214 -4.98 20.69 -28.83
N ILE A 215 -5.47 20.41 -30.02
CA ILE A 215 -6.53 21.19 -30.65
C ILE A 215 -7.91 20.68 -30.19
N GLY A 216 -7.98 19.46 -29.68
CA GLY A 216 -9.21 18.78 -29.34
C GLY A 216 -9.89 18.14 -30.57
N ARG A 217 -10.97 17.42 -30.31
CA ARG A 217 -11.87 16.90 -31.37
C ARG A 217 -12.89 18.00 -31.69
N ALA A 218 -12.94 18.42 -32.92
CA ALA A 218 -14.06 19.23 -33.38
C ALA A 218 -15.35 18.41 -33.15
N HIS A 219 -16.27 18.94 -32.37
CA HIS A 219 -17.64 18.43 -32.37
C HIS A 219 -18.27 18.82 -33.70
N VAL A 220 -18.38 17.84 -34.58
CA VAL A 220 -19.19 17.96 -35.80
C VAL A 220 -20.63 17.62 -35.47
#